data_867bb64a2d388586a43e7a2c86990f91
#
_entry.id   867bb64a2d388586a43e7a2c86990f91
#
_cell.length_a   1.000
_cell.length_b   1.000
_cell.length_c   1.000
_cell.angle_alpha   90.00
_cell.angle_beta   90.00
_cell.angle_gamma   90.00
#
_symmetry.space_group_name_H-M   'P 1'
#
loop_
_entity.id
_entity.type
_entity.pdbx_description
1 polymer ?
#
loop_
_entity_poly.entity_id
_entity_poly.type
_entity_poly.pdbx_seq_one_letter_code
_entity_poly.pdbx_strand_id
1 'polypeptide(L)'
;MSRGNGLRSGGQVLVDQLRIHGVDTIFCVPGESYLTVIDALHDAQNEIKTVACRQEGGATNMAEAYGKLTGKPGVAMVTRGPGACNGSIGVHTAMQDSTPMVIFIGQVARDQEYREAFQEVDYHKFYGAICKEVVQIDHANRVPELVSQAFHVAASGRPGPVAVSIPEDMQRDMVDVADARPFTTVRSEVGPQAMADFRGQLAVSERPLMIVGGAGWSEKACADIQAFAEANAVPVAASFRCQDMFDNMHANYAGELGTSASPKLTARLKEADLLIVVGSRLGEMTTGGYSLVSLPVPQQKLVHVYMDAAELGRVYEPDVAIVASMESFAGAAKDMEAMSPDSRTEWVREANQDYIDNLQPTLEMNGVDMHAVMDVLNEKLPADAIITNDAGNFSGWAQRFYRYRTFRSQLGPTSGAMGYAIPAAISARLTAPDRPVVAFVGDGGAMMSGQEVATAVQYGSDPII
;
A
#
# COMPACT_ATOMS: atom_id res chain seq x y z
N MET A 1 31.68 16.16 -15.41
CA MET A 1 30.61 16.74 -16.24
C MET A 1 30.02 15.61 -17.07
N SER A 2 28.81 15.16 -16.77
CA SER A 2 28.09 14.21 -17.62
C SER A 2 27.79 14.92 -18.94
N ARG A 3 28.12 14.29 -20.06
CA ARG A 3 27.78 14.82 -21.38
C ARG A 3 26.26 14.75 -21.49
N GLY A 4 25.62 15.86 -21.92
CA GLY A 4 24.21 15.86 -22.28
C GLY A 4 23.96 14.84 -23.40
N ASN A 5 22.76 14.26 -23.43
CA ASN A 5 22.36 13.25 -24.43
C ASN A 5 21.93 13.85 -25.77
N GLY A 6 22.23 15.13 -26.02
CA GLY A 6 21.73 15.93 -27.13
C GLY A 6 20.41 16.64 -26.80
N LEU A 7 19.91 17.42 -27.77
CA LEU A 7 18.63 18.15 -27.61
C LEU A 7 17.45 17.18 -27.56
N ARG A 8 16.67 17.24 -26.46
CA ARG A 8 15.43 16.49 -26.25
C ARG A 8 14.34 17.43 -25.81
N SER A 9 13.10 17.13 -26.13
CA SER A 9 11.96 17.84 -25.57
C SER A 9 11.78 17.51 -24.08
N GLY A 10 11.15 18.39 -23.29
CA GLY A 10 10.83 18.13 -21.90
C GLY A 10 10.04 16.83 -21.69
N GLY A 11 9.14 16.50 -22.64
CA GLY A 11 8.42 15.23 -22.65
C GLY A 11 9.34 14.02 -22.86
N GLN A 12 10.28 14.09 -23.79
CA GLN A 12 11.29 13.04 -24.00
C GLN A 12 12.19 12.86 -22.77
N VAL A 13 12.65 13.96 -22.18
CA VAL A 13 13.46 13.90 -20.94
C VAL A 13 12.67 13.24 -19.82
N LEU A 14 11.37 13.56 -19.68
CA LEU A 14 10.51 12.94 -18.66
C LEU A 14 10.41 11.43 -18.85
N VAL A 15 10.14 10.95 -20.06
CA VAL A 15 10.03 9.51 -20.34
C VAL A 15 11.37 8.80 -20.13
N ASP A 16 12.51 9.42 -20.49
CA ASP A 16 13.83 8.89 -20.20
C ASP A 16 14.06 8.74 -18.67
N GLN A 17 13.60 9.71 -17.85
CA GLN A 17 13.68 9.59 -16.40
C GLN A 17 12.81 8.44 -15.87
N LEU A 18 11.61 8.23 -16.42
CA LEU A 18 10.77 7.09 -16.03
C LEU A 18 11.48 5.75 -16.29
N ARG A 19 12.13 5.60 -17.44
CA ARG A 19 12.95 4.41 -17.77
C ARG A 19 14.09 4.22 -16.78
N ILE A 20 14.83 5.29 -16.49
CA ILE A 20 15.97 5.28 -15.55
C ILE A 20 15.52 4.88 -14.15
N HIS A 21 14.35 5.32 -13.71
CA HIS A 21 13.78 4.96 -12.41
C HIS A 21 13.07 3.59 -12.40
N GLY A 22 13.14 2.83 -13.49
CA GLY A 22 12.67 1.46 -13.58
C GLY A 22 11.15 1.33 -13.68
N VAL A 23 10.48 2.36 -14.24
CA VAL A 23 9.04 2.30 -14.57
C VAL A 23 8.87 1.40 -15.77
N ASP A 24 8.10 0.33 -15.60
CA ASP A 24 7.74 -0.63 -16.64
C ASP A 24 6.27 -0.53 -17.08
N THR A 25 5.43 0.08 -16.26
CA THR A 25 3.99 0.20 -16.49
C THR A 25 3.48 1.56 -16.04
N ILE A 26 2.63 2.19 -16.87
CA ILE A 26 1.95 3.45 -16.60
C ILE A 26 0.47 3.25 -16.84
N PHE A 27 -0.37 3.72 -15.91
CA PHE A 27 -1.82 3.74 -16.06
C PHE A 27 -2.30 5.16 -16.36
N CYS A 28 -3.05 5.36 -17.44
CA CYS A 28 -3.44 6.69 -17.85
C CYS A 28 -4.82 6.76 -18.50
N VAL A 29 -5.41 7.94 -18.46
CA VAL A 29 -6.45 8.35 -19.39
C VAL A 29 -5.81 9.41 -20.30
N PRO A 30 -5.58 9.10 -21.61
CA PRO A 30 -4.91 10.03 -22.51
C PRO A 30 -5.61 11.40 -22.56
N GLY A 31 -4.82 12.46 -22.51
CA GLY A 31 -5.33 13.83 -22.53
C GLY A 31 -4.43 14.81 -23.25
N GLU A 32 -5.02 15.89 -23.73
CA GLU A 32 -4.33 16.89 -24.57
C GLU A 32 -3.20 17.66 -23.84
N SER A 33 -3.29 17.79 -22.52
CA SER A 33 -2.33 18.57 -21.73
C SER A 33 -0.97 17.89 -21.54
N TYR A 34 -0.77 16.68 -22.07
CA TYR A 34 0.52 15.97 -22.03
C TYR A 34 0.81 15.14 -23.30
N LEU A 35 0.40 15.67 -24.47
CA LEU A 35 0.60 15.01 -25.76
C LEU A 35 2.08 14.73 -26.07
N THR A 36 2.99 15.66 -25.73
CA THR A 36 4.42 15.45 -25.97
C THR A 36 4.98 14.27 -25.16
N VAL A 37 4.43 14.04 -23.96
CA VAL A 37 4.78 12.86 -23.15
C VAL A 37 4.18 11.59 -23.75
N ILE A 38 2.93 11.63 -24.25
CA ILE A 38 2.29 10.47 -24.90
C ILE A 38 3.08 10.07 -26.16
N ASP A 39 3.54 11.04 -26.95
CA ASP A 39 4.37 10.81 -28.13
C ASP A 39 5.70 10.13 -27.77
N ALA A 40 6.37 10.63 -26.73
CA ALA A 40 7.61 10.01 -26.23
C ALA A 40 7.37 8.61 -25.61
N LEU A 41 6.22 8.35 -24.98
CA LEU A 41 5.83 7.02 -24.50
C LEU A 41 5.58 6.05 -25.65
N HIS A 42 5.02 6.53 -26.77
CA HIS A 42 4.87 5.70 -27.97
C HIS A 42 6.24 5.20 -28.47
N ASP A 43 7.25 6.06 -28.50
CA ASP A 43 8.62 5.65 -28.86
C ASP A 43 9.21 4.65 -27.86
N ALA A 44 8.84 4.72 -26.59
CA ALA A 44 9.30 3.84 -25.51
C ALA A 44 8.40 2.60 -25.28
N GLN A 45 7.43 2.31 -26.14
CA GLN A 45 6.40 1.26 -25.95
C GLN A 45 6.94 -0.16 -25.75
N ASN A 46 8.17 -0.44 -26.16
CA ASN A 46 8.84 -1.74 -25.96
C ASN A 46 9.44 -1.89 -24.56
N GLU A 47 9.54 -0.81 -23.78
CA GLU A 47 10.16 -0.77 -22.45
C GLU A 47 9.14 -0.37 -21.37
N ILE A 48 8.18 0.53 -21.70
CA ILE A 48 7.13 0.99 -20.80
C ILE A 48 5.77 0.63 -21.39
N LYS A 49 5.03 -0.23 -20.69
CA LYS A 49 3.65 -0.57 -21.03
C LYS A 49 2.73 0.59 -20.61
N THR A 50 2.10 1.26 -21.58
CA THR A 50 1.10 2.29 -21.30
C THR A 50 -0.29 1.68 -21.35
N VAL A 51 -0.98 1.63 -20.21
CA VAL A 51 -2.33 1.10 -20.06
C VAL A 51 -3.34 2.24 -20.11
N ALA A 52 -4.07 2.35 -21.22
CA ALA A 52 -5.14 3.33 -21.39
C ALA A 52 -6.41 2.85 -20.66
N CYS A 53 -6.72 3.51 -19.55
CA CYS A 53 -7.89 3.25 -18.72
C CYS A 53 -9.14 3.99 -19.24
N ARG A 54 -10.29 3.69 -18.70
CA ARG A 54 -11.57 4.28 -19.10
C ARG A 54 -12.01 5.45 -18.22
N GLN A 55 -11.36 5.58 -17.06
CA GLN A 55 -11.62 6.67 -16.10
C GLN A 55 -10.40 6.86 -15.19
N GLU A 56 -10.11 8.07 -14.79
CA GLU A 56 -8.87 8.41 -14.08
C GLU A 56 -8.79 7.81 -12.65
N GLY A 57 -9.94 7.66 -11.98
CA GLY A 57 -10.00 6.93 -10.71
C GLY A 57 -9.63 5.45 -10.87
N GLY A 58 -10.01 4.84 -12.02
CA GLY A 58 -9.55 3.50 -12.40
C GLY A 58 -8.03 3.47 -12.59
N ALA A 59 -7.48 4.44 -13.33
CA ALA A 59 -6.04 4.56 -13.58
C ALA A 59 -5.23 4.71 -12.28
N THR A 60 -5.68 5.60 -11.38
CA THR A 60 -4.98 5.84 -10.11
C THR A 60 -5.12 4.68 -9.12
N ASN A 61 -6.28 3.99 -9.10
CA ASN A 61 -6.44 2.75 -8.32
C ASN A 61 -5.56 1.61 -8.87
N MET A 62 -5.39 1.50 -10.20
CA MET A 62 -4.46 0.54 -10.81
C MET A 62 -3.01 0.85 -10.43
N ALA A 63 -2.61 2.12 -10.44
CA ALA A 63 -1.27 2.54 -10.04
C ALA A 63 -1.03 2.28 -8.54
N GLU A 64 -2.02 2.53 -7.68
CA GLU A 64 -1.94 2.21 -6.25
C GLU A 64 -1.76 0.70 -6.05
N ALA A 65 -2.60 -0.12 -6.69
CA ALA A 65 -2.51 -1.58 -6.59
C ALA A 65 -1.16 -2.11 -7.10
N TYR A 66 -0.61 -1.53 -8.18
CA TYR A 66 0.75 -1.84 -8.65
C TYR A 66 1.79 -1.52 -7.57
N GLY A 67 1.70 -0.33 -6.96
CA GLY A 67 2.60 0.08 -5.88
C GLY A 67 2.55 -0.86 -4.68
N LYS A 68 1.36 -1.25 -4.25
CA LYS A 68 1.14 -2.19 -3.15
C LYS A 68 1.68 -3.59 -3.47
N LEU A 69 1.42 -4.09 -4.69
CA LEU A 69 1.84 -5.41 -5.12
C LEU A 69 3.36 -5.53 -5.34
N THR A 70 4.00 -4.47 -5.86
CA THR A 70 5.42 -4.51 -6.23
C THR A 70 6.34 -3.89 -5.17
N GLY A 71 5.84 -2.94 -4.38
CA GLY A 71 6.63 -2.08 -3.49
C GLY A 71 7.40 -0.99 -4.24
N LYS A 72 7.24 -0.86 -5.57
CA LYS A 72 7.78 0.22 -6.40
C LYS A 72 6.75 1.33 -6.53
N PRO A 73 7.12 2.59 -6.76
CA PRO A 73 6.14 3.63 -7.05
C PRO A 73 5.28 3.29 -8.28
N GLY A 74 3.96 3.15 -8.07
CA GLY A 74 3.02 3.03 -9.18
C GLY A 74 2.87 4.37 -9.89
N VAL A 75 2.79 4.38 -11.22
CA VAL A 75 2.74 5.61 -12.01
C VAL A 75 1.39 5.78 -12.68
N ALA A 76 0.74 6.91 -12.43
CA ALA A 76 -0.46 7.33 -13.15
C ALA A 76 -0.22 8.63 -13.91
N MET A 77 -0.91 8.80 -15.05
CA MET A 77 -0.91 10.05 -15.82
C MET A 77 -2.34 10.48 -16.15
N VAL A 78 -2.66 11.75 -15.87
CA VAL A 78 -3.99 12.32 -16.09
C VAL A 78 -3.91 13.70 -16.69
N THR A 79 -4.95 14.11 -17.42
CA THR A 79 -5.05 15.46 -17.93
C THR A 79 -5.36 16.47 -16.81
N ARG A 80 -5.13 17.77 -17.11
CA ARG A 80 -5.43 18.88 -16.20
C ARG A 80 -6.93 18.93 -15.83
N GLY A 81 -7.23 19.60 -14.73
CA GLY A 81 -8.58 19.88 -14.27
C GLY A 81 -9.41 18.63 -14.04
N PRO A 82 -10.39 18.31 -14.91
CA PRO A 82 -11.29 17.19 -14.74
C PRO A 82 -10.61 15.84 -14.51
N GLY A 83 -9.52 15.56 -15.27
CA GLY A 83 -8.77 14.31 -15.10
C GLY A 83 -8.09 14.22 -13.75
N ALA A 84 -7.46 15.31 -13.31
CA ALA A 84 -6.86 15.41 -11.99
C ALA A 84 -7.91 15.23 -10.88
N CYS A 85 -9.08 15.87 -11.00
CA CYS A 85 -10.16 15.74 -10.02
C CYS A 85 -10.66 14.28 -9.91
N ASN A 86 -10.89 13.62 -11.05
CA ASN A 86 -11.31 12.23 -11.08
C ASN A 86 -10.26 11.28 -10.50
N GLY A 87 -8.97 11.54 -10.76
CA GLY A 87 -7.86 10.71 -10.30
C GLY A 87 -7.58 10.80 -8.79
N SER A 88 -8.15 11.76 -8.07
CA SER A 88 -7.85 12.00 -6.67
C SER A 88 -8.19 10.83 -5.75
N ILE A 89 -9.14 9.99 -6.10
CA ILE A 89 -9.58 8.86 -5.25
C ILE A 89 -8.45 7.83 -5.04
N GLY A 90 -7.73 7.43 -6.08
CA GLY A 90 -6.62 6.49 -5.94
C GLY A 90 -5.41 7.12 -5.25
N VAL A 91 -5.20 8.43 -5.43
CA VAL A 91 -4.15 9.18 -4.70
C VAL A 91 -4.47 9.23 -3.20
N HIS A 92 -5.73 9.50 -2.82
CA HIS A 92 -6.15 9.43 -1.42
C HIS A 92 -5.97 8.03 -0.84
N THR A 93 -6.32 6.98 -1.61
CA THR A 93 -6.10 5.59 -1.20
C THR A 93 -4.61 5.31 -0.97
N ALA A 94 -3.73 5.71 -1.90
CA ALA A 94 -2.28 5.55 -1.75
C ALA A 94 -1.73 6.26 -0.50
N MET A 95 -2.25 7.44 -0.16
CA MET A 95 -1.85 8.16 1.06
C MET A 95 -2.30 7.42 2.33
N GLN A 96 -3.53 6.91 2.36
CA GLN A 96 -4.05 6.17 3.52
C GLN A 96 -3.32 4.83 3.70
N ASP A 97 -3.06 4.13 2.62
CA ASP A 97 -2.41 2.82 2.61
C ASP A 97 -0.89 2.90 2.75
N SER A 98 -0.32 4.10 2.68
CA SER A 98 1.14 4.30 2.64
C SER A 98 1.78 3.57 1.44
N THR A 99 1.12 3.63 0.29
CA THR A 99 1.58 3.02 -0.96
C THR A 99 2.40 4.01 -1.77
N PRO A 100 3.61 3.68 -2.24
CA PRO A 100 4.40 4.57 -3.06
C PRO A 100 3.73 4.76 -4.43
N MET A 101 3.55 6.03 -4.83
CA MET A 101 2.89 6.39 -6.09
C MET A 101 3.41 7.74 -6.61
N VAL A 102 3.51 7.89 -7.93
CA VAL A 102 3.75 9.18 -8.58
C VAL A 102 2.64 9.42 -9.60
N ILE A 103 1.90 10.52 -9.44
CA ILE A 103 0.90 10.94 -10.42
C ILE A 103 1.43 12.15 -11.19
N PHE A 104 1.53 12.02 -12.52
CA PHE A 104 1.82 13.14 -13.42
C PHE A 104 0.53 13.75 -13.92
N ILE A 105 0.43 15.06 -13.81
CA ILE A 105 -0.78 15.81 -14.10
C ILE A 105 -0.42 16.88 -15.12
N GLY A 106 -1.05 16.84 -16.29
CA GLY A 106 -0.92 17.95 -17.24
C GLY A 106 -1.41 19.27 -16.64
N GLN A 107 -0.84 20.39 -17.07
CA GLN A 107 -1.23 21.71 -16.61
C GLN A 107 -1.35 22.67 -17.83
N VAL A 108 -2.03 23.78 -17.62
CA VAL A 108 -2.07 24.87 -18.59
C VAL A 108 -0.67 25.39 -18.93
N ALA A 109 -0.50 26.07 -20.05
CA ALA A 109 0.78 26.70 -20.37
C ALA A 109 1.15 27.75 -19.31
N ARG A 110 2.45 27.87 -19.00
CA ARG A 110 3.00 28.74 -17.92
C ARG A 110 2.55 30.19 -18.02
N ASP A 111 2.35 30.73 -19.25
CA ASP A 111 1.89 32.09 -19.47
C ASP A 111 0.38 32.28 -19.26
N GLN A 112 -0.36 31.17 -19.04
CA GLN A 112 -1.81 31.17 -18.78
C GLN A 112 -2.18 31.03 -17.32
N GLU A 113 -1.23 30.65 -16.46
CA GLU A 113 -1.45 30.45 -15.03
C GLU A 113 -1.99 31.70 -14.33
N TYR A 114 -2.80 31.50 -13.30
CA TYR A 114 -3.46 32.52 -12.48
C TYR A 114 -4.46 33.41 -13.25
N ARG A 115 -4.97 32.90 -14.37
CA ARG A 115 -5.98 33.59 -15.19
C ARG A 115 -7.32 32.86 -15.20
N GLU A 116 -7.49 31.84 -14.37
CA GLU A 116 -8.64 30.94 -14.45
C GLU A 116 -8.78 30.37 -15.86
N ALA A 117 -7.64 29.93 -16.42
CA ALA A 117 -7.56 29.39 -17.75
C ALA A 117 -8.37 28.07 -17.85
N PHE A 118 -8.71 27.64 -19.08
CA PHE A 118 -9.52 26.45 -19.30
C PHE A 118 -8.93 25.21 -18.61
N GLN A 119 -9.66 24.66 -17.64
CA GLN A 119 -9.28 23.49 -16.82
C GLN A 119 -8.09 23.75 -15.88
N GLU A 120 -7.72 24.96 -15.58
CA GLU A 120 -6.68 25.28 -14.62
C GLU A 120 -7.09 24.87 -13.20
N VAL A 121 -6.18 24.22 -12.46
CA VAL A 121 -6.32 23.92 -11.04
C VAL A 121 -4.99 24.15 -10.34
N ASP A 122 -5.03 24.81 -9.17
CA ASP A 122 -3.89 24.90 -8.26
C ASP A 122 -3.68 23.56 -7.54
N TYR A 123 -2.76 22.74 -8.08
CA TYR A 123 -2.54 21.39 -7.54
C TYR A 123 -1.84 21.40 -6.18
N HIS A 124 -1.10 22.42 -5.81
CA HIS A 124 -0.55 22.55 -4.47
C HIS A 124 -1.66 22.59 -3.42
N LYS A 125 -2.74 23.32 -3.71
CA LYS A 125 -3.92 23.36 -2.83
C LYS A 125 -4.77 22.09 -2.92
N PHE A 126 -4.99 21.58 -4.13
CA PHE A 126 -5.89 20.45 -4.35
C PHE A 126 -5.32 19.14 -3.81
N TYR A 127 -4.07 18.83 -4.13
CA TYR A 127 -3.41 17.59 -3.74
C TYR A 127 -2.59 17.68 -2.43
N GLY A 128 -2.32 18.89 -1.92
CA GLY A 128 -1.46 19.10 -0.77
C GLY A 128 -1.89 18.38 0.51
N ALA A 129 -3.18 18.08 0.66
CA ALA A 129 -3.70 17.34 1.82
C ALA A 129 -3.62 15.81 1.66
N ILE A 130 -3.48 15.30 0.44
CA ILE A 130 -3.54 13.86 0.13
C ILE A 130 -2.27 13.34 -0.56
N CYS A 131 -1.23 14.15 -0.65
CA CYS A 131 0.09 13.77 -1.15
C CYS A 131 1.16 14.07 -0.11
N LYS A 132 2.29 13.37 -0.20
CA LYS A 132 3.50 13.71 0.57
C LYS A 132 4.13 15.00 0.07
N GLU A 133 4.08 15.21 -1.24
CA GLU A 133 4.63 16.38 -1.91
C GLU A 133 3.84 16.66 -3.19
N VAL A 134 3.77 17.95 -3.55
CA VAL A 134 3.24 18.41 -4.83
C VAL A 134 4.30 19.28 -5.47
N VAL A 135 4.68 18.96 -6.71
CA VAL A 135 5.74 19.66 -7.46
C VAL A 135 5.17 20.11 -8.80
N GLN A 136 5.53 21.32 -9.27
CA GLN A 136 5.32 21.73 -10.64
C GLN A 136 6.67 21.89 -11.35
N ILE A 137 6.79 21.34 -12.55
CA ILE A 137 8.01 21.40 -13.36
C ILE A 137 7.89 22.52 -14.40
N ASP A 138 8.36 23.71 -14.05
CA ASP A 138 8.27 24.89 -14.94
C ASP A 138 9.40 24.95 -15.98
N HIS A 139 10.48 24.21 -15.77
CA HIS A 139 11.65 24.25 -16.63
C HIS A 139 12.07 22.84 -17.06
N ALA A 140 12.13 22.58 -18.36
CA ALA A 140 12.47 21.27 -18.90
C ALA A 140 13.85 20.78 -18.48
N ASN A 141 14.83 21.67 -18.25
CA ASN A 141 16.15 21.30 -17.73
C ASN A 141 16.15 20.81 -16.27
N ARG A 142 15.06 20.99 -15.52
CA ARG A 142 14.87 20.50 -14.16
C ARG A 142 14.07 19.18 -14.09
N VAL A 143 13.60 18.68 -15.22
CA VAL A 143 12.87 17.39 -15.26
C VAL A 143 13.65 16.27 -14.59
N PRO A 144 14.96 16.03 -14.88
CA PRO A 144 15.69 14.94 -14.22
C PRO A 144 15.76 15.09 -12.69
N GLU A 145 15.97 16.31 -12.19
CA GLU A 145 16.03 16.62 -10.76
C GLU A 145 14.71 16.35 -10.08
N LEU A 146 13.62 16.93 -10.59
CA LEU A 146 12.32 16.91 -9.91
C LEU A 146 11.60 15.56 -10.04
N VAL A 147 11.79 14.84 -11.16
CA VAL A 147 11.29 13.47 -11.29
C VAL A 147 12.04 12.53 -10.34
N SER A 148 13.37 12.64 -10.26
CA SER A 148 14.16 11.87 -9.29
C SER A 148 13.71 12.13 -7.85
N GLN A 149 13.51 13.40 -7.48
CA GLN A 149 12.97 13.78 -6.17
C GLN A 149 11.61 13.13 -5.90
N ALA A 150 10.70 13.17 -6.87
CA ALA A 150 9.36 12.60 -6.72
C ALA A 150 9.41 11.09 -6.40
N PHE A 151 10.27 10.32 -7.08
CA PHE A 151 10.44 8.89 -6.81
C PHE A 151 11.10 8.63 -5.45
N HIS A 152 12.11 9.40 -5.05
CA HIS A 152 12.73 9.30 -3.72
C HIS A 152 11.72 9.60 -2.61
N VAL A 153 10.95 10.67 -2.72
CA VAL A 153 9.95 11.07 -1.72
C VAL A 153 8.83 10.03 -1.64
N ALA A 154 8.34 9.54 -2.79
CA ALA A 154 7.28 8.54 -2.81
C ALA A 154 7.65 7.24 -2.09
N ALA A 155 8.92 6.80 -2.20
CA ALA A 155 9.39 5.52 -1.69
C ALA A 155 10.06 5.56 -0.32
N SER A 156 10.41 6.75 0.22
CA SER A 156 11.20 6.90 1.45
C SER A 156 10.37 7.28 2.67
N GLY A 157 10.86 6.96 3.88
CA GLY A 157 10.11 7.15 5.13
C GLY A 157 8.79 6.38 5.09
N ARG A 158 7.68 6.98 5.52
CA ARG A 158 6.34 6.46 5.23
C ARG A 158 6.09 6.62 3.72
N PRO A 159 5.99 5.54 2.93
CA PRO A 159 5.69 5.66 1.50
C PRO A 159 4.35 6.34 1.26
N GLY A 160 4.18 6.92 0.07
CA GLY A 160 2.93 7.59 -0.27
C GLY A 160 3.00 8.31 -1.62
N PRO A 161 1.90 8.92 -2.04
CA PRO A 161 1.80 9.57 -3.33
C PRO A 161 2.54 10.91 -3.39
N VAL A 162 3.10 11.18 -4.56
CA VAL A 162 3.65 12.49 -4.96
C VAL A 162 2.94 12.93 -6.25
N ALA A 163 2.47 14.17 -6.30
CA ALA A 163 1.86 14.76 -7.48
C ALA A 163 2.87 15.65 -8.21
N VAL A 164 3.01 15.42 -9.51
CA VAL A 164 3.93 16.17 -10.38
C VAL A 164 3.13 16.86 -11.49
N SER A 165 3.00 18.16 -11.41
CA SER A 165 2.35 19.00 -12.43
C SER A 165 3.33 19.32 -13.56
N ILE A 166 2.89 19.16 -14.82
CA ILE A 166 3.71 19.35 -16.01
C ILE A 166 3.02 20.30 -17.00
N PRO A 167 3.35 21.61 -17.02
CA PRO A 167 2.82 22.56 -17.97
C PRO A 167 2.99 22.12 -19.44
N GLU A 168 1.96 22.29 -20.26
CA GLU A 168 1.94 21.75 -21.62
C GLU A 168 3.00 22.36 -22.56
N ASP A 169 3.36 23.63 -22.35
CA ASP A 169 4.41 24.31 -23.11
C ASP A 169 5.81 23.90 -22.66
N MET A 170 6.03 23.65 -21.36
CA MET A 170 7.30 23.14 -20.82
C MET A 170 7.69 21.81 -21.48
N GLN A 171 6.74 20.96 -21.75
CA GLN A 171 6.99 19.64 -22.36
C GLN A 171 7.57 19.73 -23.77
N ARG A 172 7.40 20.88 -24.47
CA ARG A 172 7.92 21.16 -25.81
C ARG A 172 9.28 21.86 -25.80
N ASP A 173 9.69 22.41 -24.64
CA ASP A 173 10.99 23.08 -24.51
C ASP A 173 12.14 22.10 -24.86
N MET A 174 13.00 22.50 -25.75
CA MET A 174 14.18 21.69 -26.17
C MET A 174 15.36 21.99 -25.26
N VAL A 175 15.89 20.97 -24.61
CA VAL A 175 16.99 21.09 -23.65
C VAL A 175 18.08 20.03 -23.89
N ASP A 176 19.31 20.41 -23.59
CA ASP A 176 20.44 19.48 -23.45
C ASP A 176 20.80 19.39 -21.96
N VAL A 177 20.27 18.36 -21.31
CA VAL A 177 20.41 18.13 -19.87
C VAL A 177 20.85 16.70 -19.60
N ALA A 178 21.68 16.54 -18.57
CA ALA A 178 22.11 15.21 -18.10
C ALA A 178 21.00 14.51 -17.34
N ASP A 179 20.91 13.20 -17.52
CA ASP A 179 19.95 12.36 -16.81
C ASP A 179 20.31 12.18 -15.33
N ALA A 180 19.31 11.95 -14.50
CA ALA A 180 19.50 11.54 -13.12
C ALA A 180 20.01 10.08 -13.03
N ARG A 181 20.43 9.67 -11.84
CA ARG A 181 20.71 8.26 -11.55
C ARG A 181 19.42 7.55 -11.13
N PRO A 182 19.33 6.22 -11.26
CA PRO A 182 18.22 5.47 -10.66
C PRO A 182 18.05 5.82 -9.18
N PHE A 183 16.81 6.01 -8.75
CA PHE A 183 16.53 6.24 -7.33
C PHE A 183 16.81 4.98 -6.51
N THR A 184 17.14 5.17 -5.25
CA THR A 184 17.27 4.08 -4.28
C THR A 184 16.46 4.43 -3.04
N THR A 185 15.67 3.48 -2.55
CA THR A 185 14.90 3.67 -1.32
C THR A 185 15.85 3.77 -0.12
N VAL A 186 15.76 4.87 0.63
CA VAL A 186 16.49 5.03 1.90
C VAL A 186 15.77 4.26 2.98
N ARG A 187 16.47 3.37 3.67
CA ARG A 187 15.94 2.54 4.76
C ARG A 187 16.63 2.87 6.07
N SER A 188 15.86 2.95 7.15
CA SER A 188 16.40 3.14 8.50
C SER A 188 16.81 1.79 9.07
N GLU A 189 18.00 1.72 9.65
CA GLU A 189 18.50 0.54 10.35
C GLU A 189 18.16 0.61 11.84
N VAL A 190 17.75 -0.52 12.44
CA VAL A 190 17.49 -0.58 13.87
C VAL A 190 18.78 -0.52 14.68
N GLY A 191 18.83 0.36 15.69
CA GLY A 191 20.00 0.48 16.56
C GLY A 191 20.06 -0.59 17.67
N PRO A 192 21.26 -0.97 18.15
CA PRO A 192 21.40 -2.00 19.19
C PRO A 192 20.72 -1.63 20.51
N GLN A 193 20.68 -0.34 20.90
CA GLN A 193 19.99 0.10 22.10
C GLN A 193 18.46 -0.12 21.98
N ALA A 194 17.86 0.21 20.83
CA ALA A 194 16.44 0.00 20.60
C ALA A 194 16.07 -1.49 20.70
N MET A 195 16.94 -2.38 20.19
CA MET A 195 16.74 -3.81 20.33
C MET A 195 16.92 -4.31 21.77
N ALA A 196 17.85 -3.72 22.53
CA ALA A 196 18.00 -4.04 23.94
C ALA A 196 16.78 -3.61 24.77
N ASP A 197 16.24 -2.41 24.50
CA ASP A 197 15.01 -1.92 25.14
C ASP A 197 13.80 -2.79 24.79
N PHE A 198 13.64 -3.17 23.52
CA PHE A 198 12.61 -4.11 23.07
C PHE A 198 12.74 -5.45 23.79
N ARG A 199 13.96 -6.03 23.82
CA ARG A 199 14.24 -7.29 24.53
C ARG A 199 13.87 -7.18 26.01
N GLY A 200 14.17 -6.06 26.66
CA GLY A 200 13.83 -5.80 28.06
C GLY A 200 12.31 -5.83 28.31
N GLN A 201 11.52 -5.22 27.43
CA GLN A 201 10.05 -5.28 27.53
C GLN A 201 9.52 -6.71 27.30
N LEU A 202 10.05 -7.40 26.30
CA LEU A 202 9.63 -8.76 25.99
C LEU A 202 10.00 -9.73 27.15
N ALA A 203 11.15 -9.56 27.80
CA ALA A 203 11.62 -10.46 28.84
C ALA A 203 10.70 -10.54 30.08
N VAL A 204 10.00 -9.44 30.39
CA VAL A 204 9.10 -9.34 31.56
C VAL A 204 7.63 -9.55 31.21
N SER A 205 7.28 -9.64 29.95
CA SER A 205 5.90 -9.83 29.49
C SER A 205 5.49 -11.31 29.61
N GLU A 206 4.29 -11.55 30.08
CA GLU A 206 3.66 -12.88 30.14
C GLU A 206 2.62 -13.08 29.05
N ARG A 207 1.99 -12.00 28.60
CA ARG A 207 0.90 -12.01 27.60
C ARG A 207 1.16 -10.99 26.48
N PRO A 208 2.26 -11.16 25.72
CA PRO A 208 2.52 -10.28 24.58
C PRO A 208 1.50 -10.50 23.47
N LEU A 209 1.20 -9.45 22.70
CA LEU A 209 0.48 -9.55 21.43
C LEU A 209 1.21 -8.70 20.39
N MET A 210 1.57 -9.30 19.26
CA MET A 210 2.14 -8.58 18.13
C MET A 210 1.04 -8.17 17.16
N ILE A 211 1.15 -6.94 16.63
CA ILE A 211 0.28 -6.43 15.56
C ILE A 211 1.16 -6.06 14.38
N VAL A 212 1.01 -6.80 13.26
CA VAL A 212 1.73 -6.52 12.01
C VAL A 212 0.84 -5.79 11.02
N GLY A 213 1.40 -4.89 10.23
CA GLY A 213 0.61 -4.15 9.24
C GLY A 213 1.36 -3.04 8.53
N GLY A 214 0.64 -2.24 7.75
CA GLY A 214 1.16 -1.07 7.04
C GLY A 214 1.98 -1.42 5.79
N ALA A 215 3.01 -0.62 5.51
CA ALA A 215 3.81 -0.74 4.30
C ALA A 215 5.29 -1.03 4.61
N GLY A 216 6.10 -1.18 3.56
CA GLY A 216 7.56 -1.35 3.70
C GLY A 216 8.02 -2.77 4.03
N TRP A 217 7.14 -3.75 3.93
CA TRP A 217 7.44 -5.17 4.13
C TRP A 217 8.09 -5.81 2.89
N SER A 218 8.81 -6.90 3.11
CA SER A 218 9.28 -7.84 2.10
C SER A 218 8.94 -9.27 2.51
N GLU A 219 8.98 -10.22 1.58
CA GLU A 219 8.81 -11.65 1.91
C GLU A 219 9.78 -12.09 3.01
N LYS A 220 11.02 -11.60 2.93
CA LYS A 220 12.03 -11.88 3.95
C LYS A 220 11.62 -11.31 5.32
N ALA A 221 11.14 -10.08 5.38
CA ALA A 221 10.70 -9.48 6.64
C ALA A 221 9.51 -10.22 7.25
N CYS A 222 8.55 -10.67 6.43
CA CYS A 222 7.43 -11.51 6.89
C CYS A 222 7.93 -12.85 7.46
N ALA A 223 8.85 -13.52 6.76
CA ALA A 223 9.43 -14.77 7.23
C ALA A 223 10.27 -14.59 8.52
N ASP A 224 11.03 -13.51 8.62
CA ASP A 224 11.84 -13.22 9.81
C ASP A 224 10.95 -12.90 11.04
N ILE A 225 9.86 -12.15 10.86
CA ILE A 225 8.87 -11.91 11.95
C ILE A 225 8.15 -13.19 12.35
N GLN A 226 7.80 -14.05 11.40
CA GLN A 226 7.19 -15.34 11.72
C GLN A 226 8.15 -16.21 12.56
N ALA A 227 9.41 -16.29 12.15
CA ALA A 227 10.43 -17.03 12.93
C ALA A 227 10.64 -16.43 14.33
N PHE A 228 10.64 -15.09 14.45
CA PHE A 228 10.70 -14.43 15.76
C PHE A 228 9.49 -14.79 16.64
N ALA A 229 8.27 -14.70 16.09
CA ALA A 229 7.03 -14.97 16.82
C ALA A 229 6.98 -16.43 17.31
N GLU A 230 7.42 -17.37 16.46
CA GLU A 230 7.51 -18.79 16.79
C GLU A 230 8.52 -19.03 17.92
N ALA A 231 9.75 -18.54 17.78
CA ALA A 231 10.83 -18.73 18.74
C ALA A 231 10.54 -18.14 20.14
N ASN A 232 9.73 -17.07 20.20
CA ASN A 232 9.43 -16.33 21.43
C ASN A 232 8.01 -16.57 21.96
N ALA A 233 7.25 -17.47 21.36
CA ALA A 233 5.84 -17.75 21.67
C ALA A 233 5.01 -16.46 21.77
N VAL A 234 4.94 -15.71 20.67
CA VAL A 234 4.18 -14.45 20.56
C VAL A 234 3.03 -14.67 19.57
N PRO A 235 1.76 -14.50 19.97
CA PRO A 235 0.65 -14.49 19.02
C PRO A 235 0.68 -13.24 18.17
N VAL A 236 0.29 -13.36 16.88
CA VAL A 236 0.34 -12.30 15.88
C VAL A 236 -1.05 -12.01 15.33
N ALA A 237 -1.49 -10.77 15.46
CA ALA A 237 -2.67 -10.24 14.80
C ALA A 237 -2.27 -9.38 13.61
N ALA A 238 -3.02 -9.46 12.52
CA ALA A 238 -2.87 -8.53 11.40
C ALA A 238 -3.69 -7.26 11.64
N SER A 239 -3.17 -6.11 11.28
CA SER A 239 -3.96 -4.88 11.22
C SER A 239 -4.92 -4.89 10.03
N PHE A 240 -5.87 -3.96 10.01
CA PHE A 240 -6.91 -3.88 8.99
C PHE A 240 -6.34 -3.98 7.57
N ARG A 241 -6.80 -4.99 6.82
CA ARG A 241 -6.41 -5.27 5.42
C ARG A 241 -4.91 -5.52 5.20
N CYS A 242 -4.28 -6.18 6.17
CA CYS A 242 -2.87 -6.57 6.14
C CYS A 242 -2.67 -8.04 6.53
N GLN A 243 -3.64 -8.91 6.24
CA GLN A 243 -3.64 -10.30 6.70
C GLN A 243 -2.58 -11.17 6.00
N ASP A 244 -2.18 -10.76 4.80
CA ASP A 244 -1.17 -11.44 3.99
C ASP A 244 0.29 -11.23 4.47
N MET A 245 0.49 -10.45 5.52
CA MET A 245 1.81 -10.25 6.13
C MET A 245 2.23 -11.38 7.06
N PHE A 246 1.30 -12.25 7.42
CA PHE A 246 1.56 -13.42 8.24
C PHE A 246 0.73 -14.60 7.75
N ASP A 247 1.31 -15.81 7.69
CA ASP A 247 0.57 -16.99 7.26
C ASP A 247 -0.62 -17.26 8.20
N ASN A 248 -1.85 -17.17 7.68
CA ASN A 248 -3.06 -17.37 8.49
C ASN A 248 -3.29 -18.84 8.89
N MET A 249 -2.49 -19.78 8.37
CA MET A 249 -2.48 -21.17 8.80
C MET A 249 -1.49 -21.46 9.92
N HIS A 250 -0.64 -20.47 10.27
CA HIS A 250 0.40 -20.64 11.28
C HIS A 250 -0.17 -20.67 12.69
N ALA A 251 0.39 -21.49 13.57
CA ALA A 251 -0.07 -21.66 14.97
C ALA A 251 0.02 -20.38 15.83
N ASN A 252 0.83 -19.41 15.44
CA ASN A 252 0.91 -18.12 16.12
C ASN A 252 -0.09 -17.07 15.58
N TYR A 253 -0.84 -17.36 14.51
CA TYR A 253 -1.79 -16.40 13.97
C TYR A 253 -3.04 -16.29 14.86
N ALA A 254 -3.41 -15.08 15.25
CA ALA A 254 -4.51 -14.79 16.17
C ALA A 254 -5.73 -14.13 15.49
N GLY A 255 -5.65 -13.81 14.20
CA GLY A 255 -6.73 -13.16 13.44
C GLY A 255 -6.39 -11.74 13.00
N GLU A 256 -7.41 -10.99 12.53
CA GLU A 256 -7.26 -9.61 12.08
C GLU A 256 -7.99 -8.62 13.00
N LEU A 257 -7.40 -7.43 13.11
CA LEU A 257 -7.97 -6.28 13.78
C LEU A 257 -8.53 -5.30 12.73
N GLY A 258 -9.83 -5.13 12.72
CA GLY A 258 -10.53 -4.28 11.75
C GLY A 258 -12.04 -4.44 11.86
N THR A 259 -12.75 -4.29 10.74
CA THR A 259 -14.22 -4.37 10.70
C THR A 259 -14.78 -5.76 11.02
N SER A 260 -13.98 -6.81 10.85
CA SER A 260 -14.35 -8.22 11.11
C SER A 260 -13.63 -8.82 12.30
N ALA A 261 -13.04 -7.98 13.16
CA ALA A 261 -12.30 -8.43 14.34
C ALA A 261 -13.18 -9.29 15.27
N SER A 262 -12.66 -10.43 15.67
CA SER A 262 -13.32 -11.32 16.62
C SER A 262 -13.46 -10.65 18.00
N PRO A 263 -14.61 -10.78 18.70
CA PRO A 263 -14.72 -10.33 20.07
C PRO A 263 -13.68 -10.95 21.02
N LYS A 264 -13.28 -12.20 20.79
CA LYS A 264 -12.23 -12.85 21.56
C LYS A 264 -10.86 -12.21 21.31
N LEU A 265 -10.50 -11.87 20.06
CA LEU A 265 -9.26 -11.17 19.74
C LEU A 265 -9.24 -9.76 20.36
N THR A 266 -10.34 -9.03 20.30
CA THR A 266 -10.42 -7.68 20.92
C THR A 266 -10.32 -7.75 22.46
N ALA A 267 -10.85 -8.79 23.09
CA ALA A 267 -10.65 -9.06 24.52
C ALA A 267 -9.17 -9.34 24.82
N ARG A 268 -8.56 -10.22 24.03
CA ARG A 268 -7.14 -10.59 24.17
C ARG A 268 -6.22 -9.39 24.01
N LEU A 269 -6.52 -8.48 23.09
CA LEU A 269 -5.77 -7.23 22.95
C LEU A 269 -5.82 -6.38 24.24
N LYS A 270 -6.99 -6.33 24.90
CA LYS A 270 -7.14 -5.59 26.18
C LYS A 270 -6.45 -6.30 27.35
N GLU A 271 -6.35 -7.63 27.33
CA GLU A 271 -5.71 -8.44 28.34
C GLU A 271 -4.19 -8.56 28.19
N ALA A 272 -3.68 -8.22 27.01
CA ALA A 272 -2.23 -8.20 26.76
C ALA A 272 -1.51 -7.24 27.74
N ASP A 273 -0.35 -7.63 28.20
CA ASP A 273 0.53 -6.77 29.02
C ASP A 273 1.57 -6.02 28.17
N LEU A 274 1.84 -6.51 26.95
CA LEU A 274 2.73 -5.89 25.98
C LEU A 274 2.11 -5.95 24.59
N LEU A 275 2.01 -4.79 23.94
CA LEU A 275 1.71 -4.65 22.52
C LEU A 275 3.01 -4.40 21.74
N ILE A 276 3.29 -5.27 20.76
CA ILE A 276 4.42 -5.13 19.83
C ILE A 276 3.86 -4.77 18.47
N VAL A 277 3.91 -3.49 18.11
CA VAL A 277 3.31 -2.98 16.87
C VAL A 277 4.40 -2.79 15.83
N VAL A 278 4.31 -3.51 14.73
CA VAL A 278 5.32 -3.50 13.67
C VAL A 278 4.69 -3.06 12.35
N GLY A 279 5.07 -1.87 11.90
CA GLY A 279 4.64 -1.28 10.64
C GLY A 279 3.21 -0.76 10.60
N SER A 280 2.36 -1.10 11.57
CA SER A 280 1.00 -0.57 11.69
C SER A 280 1.00 0.81 12.37
N ARG A 281 0.13 1.73 11.91
CA ARG A 281 -0.06 3.04 12.51
C ARG A 281 -1.00 3.05 13.71
N LEU A 282 -1.59 1.92 14.08
CA LEU A 282 -2.67 1.82 15.07
C LEU A 282 -3.81 2.82 14.79
N GLY A 283 -4.25 2.89 13.53
CA GLY A 283 -5.33 3.78 13.13
C GLY A 283 -6.70 3.32 13.60
N GLU A 284 -7.71 4.14 13.30
CA GLU A 284 -9.11 3.97 13.72
C GLU A 284 -9.65 2.56 13.52
N MET A 285 -9.48 1.99 12.32
CA MET A 285 -10.04 0.68 11.98
C MET A 285 -9.41 -0.46 12.79
N THR A 286 -8.09 -0.42 12.98
CA THR A 286 -7.35 -1.43 13.73
C THR A 286 -7.65 -1.38 15.24
N THR A 287 -8.00 -0.21 15.75
CA THR A 287 -8.23 0.03 17.19
C THR A 287 -9.70 0.19 17.55
N GLY A 288 -10.61 -0.19 16.66
CA GLY A 288 -12.05 -0.14 16.88
C GLY A 288 -12.55 1.27 17.26
N GLY A 289 -12.24 2.27 16.42
CA GLY A 289 -12.60 3.66 16.69
C GLY A 289 -11.83 4.26 17.88
N TYR A 290 -10.55 3.88 18.03
CA TYR A 290 -9.68 4.30 19.15
C TYR A 290 -10.21 3.88 20.53
N SER A 291 -10.98 2.79 20.62
CA SER A 291 -11.60 2.31 21.85
C SER A 291 -10.94 1.07 22.47
N LEU A 292 -10.10 0.36 21.70
CA LEU A 292 -9.46 -0.89 22.15
C LEU A 292 -8.18 -0.67 22.94
N VAL A 293 -7.51 0.46 22.72
CA VAL A 293 -6.28 0.87 23.40
C VAL A 293 -6.48 2.26 24.00
N SER A 294 -6.09 2.46 25.25
CA SER A 294 -6.28 3.73 25.96
C SER A 294 -5.44 4.86 25.35
N LEU A 295 -6.01 6.06 25.30
CA LEU A 295 -5.39 7.27 24.77
C LEU A 295 -5.02 8.25 25.89
N PRO A 296 -3.96 9.01 25.77
CA PRO A 296 -2.83 8.82 24.84
C PRO A 296 -1.86 7.72 25.31
N VAL A 297 -1.95 7.31 26.59
CA VAL A 297 -1.09 6.31 27.21
C VAL A 297 -1.83 4.97 27.26
N PRO A 298 -1.34 3.94 26.54
CA PRO A 298 -1.89 2.59 26.63
C PRO A 298 -1.80 2.03 28.06
N GLN A 299 -2.75 1.18 28.44
CA GLN A 299 -2.64 0.41 29.69
C GLN A 299 -1.56 -0.67 29.60
N GLN A 300 -1.39 -1.21 28.40
CA GLN A 300 -0.34 -2.16 28.04
C GLN A 300 0.99 -1.42 27.85
N LYS A 301 2.12 -2.10 28.07
CA LYS A 301 3.39 -1.64 27.52
C LYS A 301 3.30 -1.61 26.01
N LEU A 302 3.82 -0.56 25.38
CA LEU A 302 3.79 -0.40 23.93
C LEU A 302 5.19 -0.28 23.36
N VAL A 303 5.57 -1.26 22.54
CA VAL A 303 6.71 -1.17 21.62
C VAL A 303 6.16 -0.86 20.23
N HIS A 304 6.49 0.31 19.68
CA HIS A 304 5.99 0.74 18.37
C HIS A 304 7.14 0.91 17.39
N VAL A 305 7.16 0.08 16.37
CA VAL A 305 8.16 0.07 15.29
C VAL A 305 7.53 0.62 14.02
N TYR A 306 8.09 1.69 13.48
CA TYR A 306 7.64 2.28 12.23
C TYR A 306 8.81 2.90 11.46
N MET A 307 8.67 3.04 10.14
CA MET A 307 9.75 3.54 9.28
C MET A 307 9.89 5.07 9.27
N ASP A 308 8.93 5.79 9.85
CA ASP A 308 8.91 7.26 9.91
C ASP A 308 8.65 7.74 11.34
N ALA A 309 9.55 8.56 11.86
CA ALA A 309 9.44 9.10 13.20
C ALA A 309 8.18 9.94 13.46
N ALA A 310 7.60 10.53 12.40
CA ALA A 310 6.41 11.38 12.52
C ALA A 310 5.12 10.60 12.90
N GLU A 311 5.12 9.28 12.73
CA GLU A 311 3.98 8.44 13.17
C GLU A 311 4.09 7.97 14.62
N LEU A 312 5.32 7.87 15.16
CA LEU A 312 5.55 7.40 16.52
C LEU A 312 5.14 8.49 17.54
N GLY A 313 4.27 8.14 18.48
CA GLY A 313 3.74 9.09 19.46
C GLY A 313 2.63 10.01 18.92
N ARG A 314 2.18 9.82 17.68
CA ARG A 314 1.15 10.68 17.08
C ARG A 314 -0.23 10.53 17.73
N VAL A 315 -0.58 9.31 18.13
CA VAL A 315 -1.86 8.97 18.77
C VAL A 315 -1.62 8.31 20.12
N TYR A 316 -0.72 7.32 20.15
CA TYR A 316 -0.37 6.55 21.34
C TYR A 316 1.07 6.83 21.73
N GLU A 317 1.32 7.09 23.01
CA GLU A 317 2.67 7.24 23.56
C GLU A 317 3.30 5.87 23.78
N PRO A 318 4.35 5.47 23.02
CA PRO A 318 5.00 4.19 23.21
C PRO A 318 5.99 4.22 24.36
N ASP A 319 6.13 3.10 25.10
CA ASP A 319 7.23 2.92 26.06
C ASP A 319 8.57 2.77 25.32
N VAL A 320 8.56 2.13 24.15
CA VAL A 320 9.73 2.01 23.25
C VAL A 320 9.32 2.37 21.83
N ALA A 321 9.85 3.49 21.34
CA ALA A 321 9.66 3.96 19.96
C ALA A 321 10.86 3.57 19.10
N ILE A 322 10.65 2.84 18.00
CA ILE A 322 11.70 2.34 17.12
C ILE A 322 11.49 2.83 15.69
N VAL A 323 12.40 3.68 15.21
CA VAL A 323 12.43 4.06 13.78
C VAL A 323 13.30 3.07 13.03
N ALA A 324 12.68 2.19 12.27
CA ALA A 324 13.39 1.20 11.47
C ALA A 324 12.56 0.76 10.25
N SER A 325 13.24 0.30 9.19
CA SER A 325 12.57 -0.45 8.14
C SER A 325 12.10 -1.79 8.69
N MET A 326 11.00 -2.31 8.13
CA MET A 326 10.46 -3.62 8.57
C MET A 326 11.48 -4.73 8.40
N GLU A 327 12.27 -4.68 7.33
CA GLU A 327 13.33 -5.67 7.04
C GLU A 327 14.47 -5.63 8.07
N SER A 328 14.90 -4.43 8.47
CA SER A 328 15.95 -4.28 9.50
C SER A 328 15.48 -4.73 10.87
N PHE A 329 14.27 -4.32 11.28
CA PHE A 329 13.72 -4.73 12.57
C PHE A 329 13.45 -6.23 12.63
N ALA A 330 12.79 -6.80 11.60
CA ALA A 330 12.43 -8.21 11.57
C ALA A 330 13.69 -9.11 11.60
N GLY A 331 14.72 -8.76 10.83
CA GLY A 331 15.99 -9.47 10.84
C GLY A 331 16.67 -9.44 12.22
N ALA A 332 16.76 -8.26 12.85
CA ALA A 332 17.33 -8.13 14.19
C ALA A 332 16.50 -8.85 15.27
N ALA A 333 15.18 -8.83 15.16
CA ALA A 333 14.28 -9.54 16.08
C ALA A 333 14.45 -11.05 15.99
N LYS A 334 14.53 -11.61 14.77
CA LYS A 334 14.77 -13.04 14.54
C LYS A 334 16.10 -13.51 15.14
N ASP A 335 17.13 -12.66 15.05
CA ASP A 335 18.48 -12.99 15.54
C ASP A 335 18.64 -12.82 17.08
N MET A 336 17.59 -12.34 17.76
CA MET A 336 17.56 -12.31 19.22
C MET A 336 17.54 -13.72 19.82
N GLU A 337 18.22 -13.87 20.98
CA GLU A 337 18.09 -15.09 21.79
C GLU A 337 16.63 -15.30 22.20
N ALA A 338 16.10 -16.47 21.91
CA ALA A 338 14.70 -16.82 22.16
C ALA A 338 14.36 -16.79 23.66
N MET A 339 13.17 -16.30 23.96
CA MET A 339 12.60 -16.22 25.30
C MET A 339 11.17 -16.75 25.25
N SER A 340 10.98 -18.04 25.51
CA SER A 340 9.68 -18.69 25.43
C SER A 340 9.32 -19.40 26.73
N PRO A 341 8.83 -18.68 27.77
CA PRO A 341 8.32 -19.31 28.98
C PRO A 341 7.03 -20.10 28.69
N ASP A 342 6.78 -21.15 29.46
CA ASP A 342 5.60 -22.05 29.30
C ASP A 342 4.27 -21.27 29.29
N SER A 343 4.16 -20.18 30.08
CA SER A 343 2.96 -19.34 30.12
C SER A 343 2.59 -18.73 28.77
N ARG A 344 3.58 -18.35 27.95
CA ARG A 344 3.33 -17.79 26.62
C ARG A 344 2.89 -18.84 25.61
N THR A 345 3.38 -20.07 25.74
CA THR A 345 2.98 -21.18 24.86
C THR A 345 1.48 -21.42 24.95
N GLU A 346 0.92 -21.41 26.16
CA GLU A 346 -0.53 -21.55 26.36
C GLU A 346 -1.28 -20.32 25.81
N TRP A 347 -0.76 -19.10 26.04
CA TRP A 347 -1.33 -17.85 25.52
C TRP A 347 -1.43 -17.86 23.98
N VAL A 348 -0.39 -18.34 23.28
CA VAL A 348 -0.40 -18.50 21.81
C VAL A 348 -1.44 -19.54 21.38
N ARG A 349 -1.43 -20.71 22.02
CA ARG A 349 -2.36 -21.80 21.71
C ARG A 349 -3.82 -21.36 21.82
N GLU A 350 -4.16 -20.66 22.90
CA GLU A 350 -5.50 -20.13 23.09
C GLU A 350 -5.85 -19.03 22.06
N ALA A 351 -4.90 -18.16 21.72
CA ALA A 351 -5.13 -17.10 20.72
C ALA A 351 -5.42 -17.70 19.33
N ASN A 352 -4.67 -18.72 18.94
CA ASN A 352 -4.91 -19.43 17.69
C ASN A 352 -6.22 -20.23 17.71
N GLN A 353 -6.55 -20.89 18.83
CA GLN A 353 -7.83 -21.59 18.95
C GLN A 353 -9.02 -20.61 18.84
N ASP A 354 -8.93 -19.43 19.45
CA ASP A 354 -9.95 -18.39 19.33
C ASP A 354 -10.14 -17.93 17.88
N TYR A 355 -9.05 -17.86 17.11
CA TYR A 355 -9.10 -17.58 15.67
C TYR A 355 -9.78 -18.72 14.91
N ILE A 356 -9.40 -19.99 15.16
CA ILE A 356 -10.00 -21.17 14.51
C ILE A 356 -11.49 -21.25 14.82
N ASP A 357 -11.89 -21.02 16.06
CA ASP A 357 -13.29 -20.98 16.46
C ASP A 357 -14.08 -19.89 15.71
N ASN A 358 -13.45 -18.74 15.47
CA ASN A 358 -14.07 -17.64 14.74
C ASN A 358 -14.31 -17.95 13.24
N LEU A 359 -13.63 -18.94 12.68
CA LEU A 359 -13.87 -19.39 11.29
C LEU A 359 -15.15 -20.25 11.17
N GLN A 360 -15.80 -20.63 12.27
CA GLN A 360 -17.06 -21.35 12.19
C GLN A 360 -18.20 -20.39 11.81
N PRO A 361 -19.12 -20.82 10.93
CA PRO A 361 -20.29 -19.99 10.56
C PRO A 361 -21.20 -19.78 11.77
N THR A 362 -21.65 -18.54 11.97
CA THR A 362 -22.50 -18.18 13.09
C THR A 362 -23.95 -17.90 12.70
N LEU A 363 -24.24 -17.86 11.39
CA LEU A 363 -25.55 -17.51 10.85
C LEU A 363 -25.95 -18.51 9.76
N GLU A 364 -27.21 -18.96 9.79
CA GLU A 364 -27.84 -19.59 8.64
C GLU A 364 -28.22 -18.49 7.64
N MET A 365 -27.76 -18.62 6.40
CA MET A 365 -28.01 -17.67 5.34
C MET A 365 -29.19 -18.08 4.48
N ASN A 366 -30.15 -17.17 4.26
CA ASN A 366 -31.13 -17.34 3.20
C ASN A 366 -30.51 -16.84 1.89
N GLY A 367 -30.22 -17.74 0.95
CA GLY A 367 -29.64 -17.41 -0.36
C GLY A 367 -28.30 -18.12 -0.58
N VAL A 368 -27.31 -17.40 -1.19
CA VAL A 368 -25.97 -17.98 -1.43
C VAL A 368 -25.24 -18.15 -0.12
N ASP A 369 -24.79 -19.39 0.14
CA ASP A 369 -23.93 -19.67 1.27
C ASP A 369 -22.50 -19.16 1.01
N MET A 370 -22.23 -17.95 1.47
CA MET A 370 -20.93 -17.30 1.30
C MET A 370 -19.82 -17.99 2.07
N HIS A 371 -20.13 -18.73 3.15
CA HIS A 371 -19.13 -19.53 3.85
C HIS A 371 -18.65 -20.68 2.96
N ALA A 372 -19.58 -21.39 2.33
CA ALA A 372 -19.22 -22.45 1.37
C ALA A 372 -18.44 -21.89 0.17
N VAL A 373 -18.73 -20.66 -0.28
CA VAL A 373 -17.92 -19.99 -1.31
C VAL A 373 -16.48 -19.77 -0.81
N MET A 374 -16.29 -19.30 0.43
CA MET A 374 -14.94 -19.10 1.00
C MET A 374 -14.20 -20.44 1.15
N ASP A 375 -14.88 -21.50 1.52
CA ASP A 375 -14.28 -22.85 1.63
C ASP A 375 -13.78 -23.34 0.26
N VAL A 376 -14.59 -23.16 -0.80
CA VAL A 376 -14.18 -23.49 -2.16
C VAL A 376 -12.97 -22.69 -2.61
N LEU A 377 -12.94 -21.37 -2.32
CA LEU A 377 -11.78 -20.54 -2.65
C LEU A 377 -10.53 -20.94 -1.88
N ASN A 378 -10.65 -21.24 -0.58
CA ASN A 378 -9.53 -21.73 0.23
C ASN A 378 -8.99 -23.08 -0.26
N GLU A 379 -9.86 -23.96 -0.80
CA GLU A 379 -9.48 -25.27 -1.34
C GLU A 379 -8.87 -25.18 -2.74
N LYS A 380 -9.46 -24.36 -3.62
CA LYS A 380 -9.14 -24.38 -5.05
C LYS A 380 -8.04 -23.38 -5.44
N LEU A 381 -7.91 -22.26 -4.72
CA LEU A 381 -6.92 -21.27 -5.06
C LEU A 381 -5.53 -21.66 -4.53
N PRO A 382 -4.47 -21.42 -5.31
CA PRO A 382 -3.10 -21.61 -4.82
C PRO A 382 -2.79 -20.61 -3.70
N ALA A 383 -1.74 -20.88 -2.93
CA ALA A 383 -1.35 -20.07 -1.78
C ALA A 383 -1.08 -18.60 -2.12
N ASP A 384 -0.64 -18.34 -3.33
CA ASP A 384 -0.25 -17.02 -3.84
C ASP A 384 -1.35 -16.32 -4.64
N ALA A 385 -2.57 -16.85 -4.69
CA ALA A 385 -3.70 -16.15 -5.31
C ALA A 385 -3.90 -14.77 -4.69
N ILE A 386 -4.21 -13.77 -5.54
CA ILE A 386 -4.42 -12.39 -5.11
C ILE A 386 -5.91 -12.12 -4.92
N ILE A 387 -6.28 -11.64 -3.76
CA ILE A 387 -7.65 -11.22 -3.45
C ILE A 387 -7.70 -9.69 -3.43
N THR A 388 -8.54 -9.10 -4.27
CA THR A 388 -8.84 -7.67 -4.21
C THR A 388 -10.24 -7.46 -3.66
N ASN A 389 -10.45 -6.39 -2.90
CA ASN A 389 -11.77 -6.12 -2.34
C ASN A 389 -12.08 -4.63 -2.23
N ASP A 390 -13.36 -4.30 -2.41
CA ASP A 390 -13.95 -2.99 -2.14
C ASP A 390 -14.32 -2.80 -0.67
N ALA A 391 -14.82 -1.60 -0.33
CA ALA A 391 -15.54 -1.36 0.90
C ALA A 391 -17.00 -1.83 0.78
N GLY A 392 -17.49 -2.46 1.83
CA GLY A 392 -18.86 -2.96 1.95
C GLY A 392 -18.94 -4.16 2.89
N ASN A 393 -20.15 -4.49 3.36
CA ASN A 393 -20.36 -5.60 4.30
C ASN A 393 -19.89 -6.95 3.74
N PHE A 394 -19.96 -7.13 2.43
CA PHE A 394 -19.49 -8.35 1.75
C PHE A 394 -17.99 -8.59 1.94
N SER A 395 -17.18 -7.53 2.12
CA SER A 395 -15.73 -7.68 2.34
C SER A 395 -15.40 -8.44 3.63
N GLY A 396 -16.33 -8.44 4.59
CA GLY A 396 -16.20 -9.21 5.83
C GLY A 396 -16.07 -10.73 5.60
N TRP A 397 -16.62 -11.25 4.49
CA TRP A 397 -16.46 -12.67 4.14
C TRP A 397 -15.00 -13.01 3.81
N ALA A 398 -14.37 -12.24 2.94
CA ALA A 398 -12.97 -12.41 2.62
C ALA A 398 -12.06 -12.13 3.83
N GLN A 399 -12.35 -11.08 4.61
CA GLN A 399 -11.56 -10.73 5.80
C GLN A 399 -11.63 -11.78 6.89
N ARG A 400 -12.80 -12.39 7.13
CA ARG A 400 -12.98 -13.37 8.20
C ARG A 400 -12.62 -14.78 7.78
N PHE A 401 -12.97 -15.24 6.56
CA PHE A 401 -12.98 -16.65 6.20
C PHE A 401 -11.93 -17.02 5.14
N TYR A 402 -11.39 -16.07 4.34
CA TYR A 402 -10.29 -16.39 3.46
C TYR A 402 -8.97 -16.40 4.23
N ARG A 403 -8.13 -17.42 3.97
CA ARG A 403 -6.87 -17.62 4.68
C ARG A 403 -5.71 -17.26 3.78
N TYR A 404 -5.14 -16.06 4.00
CA TYR A 404 -3.95 -15.60 3.30
C TYR A 404 -2.73 -16.39 3.78
N ARG A 405 -1.90 -16.83 2.84
CA ARG A 405 -0.75 -17.70 3.15
C ARG A 405 0.58 -17.11 2.66
N THR A 406 0.53 -16.14 1.77
CA THR A 406 1.74 -15.53 1.19
C THR A 406 1.61 -14.01 1.18
N PHE A 407 2.73 -13.34 1.33
CA PHE A 407 2.82 -11.89 1.24
C PHE A 407 2.42 -11.39 -0.16
N ARG A 408 1.82 -10.20 -0.22
CA ARG A 408 1.30 -9.55 -1.44
C ARG A 408 0.21 -10.37 -2.14
N SER A 409 -0.68 -10.92 -1.35
CA SER A 409 -1.88 -11.62 -1.82
C SER A 409 -3.19 -10.92 -1.44
N GLN A 410 -3.12 -9.81 -0.69
CA GLN A 410 -4.29 -8.99 -0.32
C GLN A 410 -4.15 -7.56 -0.86
N LEU A 411 -5.08 -7.13 -1.70
CA LEU A 411 -5.18 -5.75 -2.18
C LEU A 411 -6.55 -5.18 -1.79
N GLY A 412 -6.57 -4.37 -0.75
CA GLY A 412 -7.79 -3.72 -0.26
C GLY A 412 -7.49 -2.30 0.22
N PRO A 413 -8.34 -1.31 -0.08
CA PRO A 413 -8.10 0.07 0.28
C PRO A 413 -8.43 0.30 1.76
N THR A 414 -7.45 0.63 2.61
CA THR A 414 -7.69 0.98 4.02
C THR A 414 -8.49 2.29 4.15
N SER A 415 -8.52 3.10 3.08
CA SER A 415 -9.38 4.28 2.95
C SER A 415 -10.87 3.96 2.90
N GLY A 416 -11.25 2.68 2.70
CA GLY A 416 -12.65 2.29 2.56
C GLY A 416 -13.27 2.73 1.22
N ALA A 417 -12.48 2.87 0.16
CA ALA A 417 -12.97 3.25 -1.15
C ALA A 417 -13.81 2.14 -1.80
N MET A 418 -14.97 2.50 -2.35
CA MET A 418 -15.72 1.69 -3.29
C MET A 418 -15.16 1.92 -4.70
N GLY A 419 -15.27 0.90 -5.59
CA GLY A 419 -14.77 0.97 -6.96
C GLY A 419 -13.26 0.72 -7.08
N TYR A 420 -12.61 0.21 -6.05
CA TYR A 420 -11.19 -0.14 -6.04
C TYR A 420 -10.92 -1.55 -6.60
N ALA A 421 -11.77 -2.53 -6.26
CA ALA A 421 -11.46 -3.95 -6.46
C ALA A 421 -11.25 -4.34 -7.92
N ILE A 422 -12.08 -3.85 -8.85
CA ILE A 422 -11.98 -4.18 -10.30
C ILE A 422 -10.67 -3.60 -10.88
N PRO A 423 -10.36 -2.28 -10.77
CA PRO A 423 -9.09 -1.75 -11.24
C PRO A 423 -7.87 -2.45 -10.61
N ALA A 424 -7.91 -2.68 -9.30
CA ALA A 424 -6.83 -3.37 -8.59
C ALA A 424 -6.61 -4.79 -9.11
N ALA A 425 -7.69 -5.54 -9.38
CA ALA A 425 -7.60 -6.88 -9.93
C ALA A 425 -7.01 -6.90 -11.35
N ILE A 426 -7.39 -5.93 -12.19
CA ILE A 426 -6.84 -5.76 -13.52
C ILE A 426 -5.33 -5.45 -13.43
N SER A 427 -4.95 -4.51 -12.60
CA SER A 427 -3.55 -4.17 -12.36
C SER A 427 -2.75 -5.37 -11.84
N ALA A 428 -3.28 -6.09 -10.87
CA ALA A 428 -2.64 -7.28 -10.31
C ALA A 428 -2.42 -8.36 -11.37
N ARG A 429 -3.42 -8.62 -12.20
CA ARG A 429 -3.33 -9.62 -13.28
C ARG A 429 -2.34 -9.23 -14.38
N LEU A 430 -2.23 -7.91 -14.68
CA LEU A 430 -1.24 -7.40 -15.64
C LEU A 430 0.20 -7.44 -15.07
N THR A 431 0.34 -7.30 -13.76
CA THR A 431 1.64 -7.24 -13.04
C THR A 431 2.14 -8.65 -12.67
N ALA A 432 1.24 -9.55 -12.30
CA ALA A 432 1.54 -10.93 -11.89
C ALA A 432 0.70 -11.92 -12.72
N PRO A 433 0.99 -12.11 -14.02
CA PRO A 433 0.16 -12.86 -14.96
C PRO A 433 0.04 -14.36 -14.64
N ASP A 434 0.93 -14.91 -13.84
CA ASP A 434 0.91 -16.33 -13.45
C ASP A 434 0.08 -16.61 -12.18
N ARG A 435 -0.37 -15.55 -11.48
CA ARG A 435 -1.13 -15.67 -10.25
C ARG A 435 -2.64 -15.49 -10.52
N PRO A 436 -3.51 -16.38 -10.02
CA PRO A 436 -4.96 -16.14 -10.05
C PRO A 436 -5.32 -14.88 -9.24
N VAL A 437 -6.27 -14.09 -9.78
CA VAL A 437 -6.77 -12.89 -9.13
C VAL A 437 -8.28 -12.95 -9.00
N VAL A 438 -8.80 -12.75 -7.79
CA VAL A 438 -10.24 -12.72 -7.50
C VAL A 438 -10.63 -11.37 -6.90
N ALA A 439 -11.59 -10.71 -7.50
CA ALA A 439 -12.11 -9.42 -7.04
C ALA A 439 -13.43 -9.59 -6.29
N PHE A 440 -13.45 -9.19 -5.03
CA PHE A 440 -14.68 -9.04 -4.26
C PHE A 440 -15.20 -7.61 -4.41
N VAL A 441 -16.29 -7.46 -5.14
CA VAL A 441 -16.91 -6.16 -5.41
C VAL A 441 -18.41 -6.22 -5.14
N GLY A 442 -18.97 -5.20 -4.52
CA GLY A 442 -20.41 -5.02 -4.40
C GLY A 442 -21.00 -4.38 -5.67
N ASP A 443 -22.31 -4.46 -5.82
CA ASP A 443 -23.04 -3.87 -6.93
C ASP A 443 -22.75 -2.36 -7.12
N GLY A 444 -22.74 -1.60 -6.03
CA GLY A 444 -22.38 -0.17 -6.05
C GLY A 444 -20.93 0.07 -6.50
N GLY A 445 -19.96 -0.70 -5.99
CA GLY A 445 -18.56 -0.60 -6.40
C GLY A 445 -18.35 -1.00 -7.87
N ALA A 446 -19.03 -2.05 -8.32
CA ALA A 446 -19.01 -2.47 -9.72
C ALA A 446 -19.55 -1.37 -10.65
N MET A 447 -20.60 -0.65 -10.24
CA MET A 447 -21.15 0.47 -11.03
C MET A 447 -20.20 1.68 -11.08
N MET A 448 -19.33 1.86 -10.09
CA MET A 448 -18.36 2.97 -10.05
C MET A 448 -17.15 2.73 -10.98
N SER A 449 -16.72 1.50 -11.19
CA SER A 449 -15.50 1.17 -11.93
C SER A 449 -15.65 0.06 -12.96
N GLY A 450 -16.87 -0.41 -13.23
CA GLY A 450 -17.17 -1.50 -14.17
C GLY A 450 -16.75 -1.22 -15.61
N GLN A 451 -16.62 0.05 -16.02
CA GLN A 451 -16.07 0.45 -17.31
C GLN A 451 -14.64 -0.07 -17.52
N GLU A 452 -13.88 -0.32 -16.46
CA GLU A 452 -12.51 -0.86 -16.56
C GLU A 452 -12.47 -2.32 -17.02
N VAL A 453 -13.61 -3.03 -17.04
CA VAL A 453 -13.71 -4.34 -17.71
C VAL A 453 -13.30 -4.23 -19.19
N ALA A 454 -13.61 -3.10 -19.85
CA ALA A 454 -13.13 -2.86 -21.21
C ALA A 454 -11.60 -2.70 -21.27
N THR A 455 -10.97 -2.16 -20.23
CA THR A 455 -9.50 -2.15 -20.10
C THR A 455 -8.96 -3.57 -19.93
N ALA A 456 -9.60 -4.39 -19.10
CA ALA A 456 -9.24 -5.80 -18.95
C ALA A 456 -9.24 -6.54 -20.29
N VAL A 457 -10.32 -6.43 -21.06
CA VAL A 457 -10.44 -7.05 -22.36
C VAL A 457 -9.37 -6.56 -23.34
N GLN A 458 -9.12 -5.24 -23.39
CA GLN A 458 -8.12 -4.64 -24.28
C GLN A 458 -6.71 -5.17 -24.04
N TYR A 459 -6.34 -5.38 -22.78
CA TYR A 459 -4.97 -5.79 -22.41
C TYR A 459 -4.85 -7.28 -22.06
N GLY A 460 -5.88 -8.06 -22.26
CA GLY A 460 -5.88 -9.51 -21.99
C GLY A 460 -5.74 -9.86 -20.51
N SER A 461 -6.26 -8.99 -19.63
CA SER A 461 -6.35 -9.24 -18.19
C SER A 461 -7.65 -9.97 -17.89
N ASP A 462 -7.59 -11.10 -17.20
CA ASP A 462 -8.70 -12.01 -16.95
C ASP A 462 -8.91 -12.34 -15.45
N PRO A 463 -9.07 -11.33 -14.57
CA PRO A 463 -9.42 -11.59 -13.18
C PRO A 463 -10.84 -12.19 -13.09
N ILE A 464 -11.09 -12.96 -12.03
CA ILE A 464 -12.43 -13.39 -11.62
C ILE A 464 -13.07 -12.24 -10.83
N ILE A 465 -14.26 -11.78 -11.26
CA ILE A 465 -14.97 -10.68 -10.63
C ILE A 465 -16.29 -11.20 -10.07
#